data_55a88a930ed60f6d85bc92215889c6f4
#
_entry.id   55a88a930ed60f6d85bc92215889c6f4
#
_cell.length_a   1.000
_cell.length_b   1.000
_cell.length_c   1.000
_cell.angle_alpha   90.00
_cell.angle_beta   90.00
_cell.angle_gamma   90.00
#
_symmetry.space_group_name_H-M   'P 1'
#
loop_
_entity.id
_entity.type
_entity.pdbx_description
1 polymer ?
#
loop_
_entity_poly.entity_id
_entity_poly.type
_entity_poly.pdbx_seq_one_letter_code
_entity_poly.pdbx_strand_id
1 'polypeptide(L)'
;TPQQARLAEYSTRRQQLLGDLTAETNRAAHYQDPGLVRQARDHRRHLEKQIAACDATLAAIIAADATLKVRAERLDAIPGVGAVTAATVLAELPELGPHSDAAASALVGVAPFNRDSGQHTGERHIAGGRKVVRCALYMAALSAVRYDAILKAFYLKLRAAGKPPKVALVACMRKLVVLMNRLLRNPEFHL
;
A
#
# COMPACT_ATOMS: atom_id res chain seq x y z
N THR A 1 -9.78 7.67 17.71
CA THR A 1 -10.57 6.70 18.50
C THR A 1 -9.67 5.59 19.02
N PRO A 2 -10.05 4.87 20.11
CA PRO A 2 -9.27 3.71 20.59
C PRO A 2 -9.12 2.62 19.54
N GLN A 3 -10.13 2.37 18.71
CA GLN A 3 -10.06 1.42 17.60
C GLN A 3 -9.03 1.83 16.55
N GLN A 4 -8.95 3.13 16.21
CA GLN A 4 -7.95 3.62 15.28
C GLN A 4 -6.53 3.45 15.83
N ALA A 5 -6.30 3.67 17.13
CA ALA A 5 -5.00 3.44 17.76
C ALA A 5 -4.61 1.95 17.70
N ARG A 6 -5.53 1.05 18.06
CA ARG A 6 -5.32 -0.40 17.95
C ARG A 6 -5.03 -0.83 16.50
N LEU A 7 -5.75 -0.28 15.53
CA LEU A 7 -5.54 -0.59 14.11
C LEU A 7 -4.09 -0.21 13.69
N ALA A 8 -3.61 0.97 14.11
CA ALA A 8 -2.26 1.44 13.84
C ALA A 8 -1.18 0.56 14.52
N GLU A 9 -1.40 0.13 15.76
CA GLU A 9 -0.49 -0.76 16.48
C GLU A 9 -0.34 -2.11 15.79
N TYR A 10 -1.44 -2.75 15.40
CA TYR A 10 -1.42 -4.02 14.67
C TYR A 10 -0.83 -3.89 13.27
N SER A 11 -1.07 -2.79 12.57
CA SER A 11 -0.42 -2.49 11.30
C SER A 11 1.09 -2.36 11.47
N THR A 12 1.54 -1.62 12.47
CA THR A 12 2.96 -1.46 12.80
C THR A 12 3.60 -2.81 13.13
N ARG A 13 2.96 -3.63 13.98
CA ARG A 13 3.47 -4.96 14.33
C ARG A 13 3.59 -5.86 13.11
N ARG A 14 2.57 -5.87 12.26
CA ARG A 14 2.59 -6.60 11.00
C ARG A 14 3.78 -6.20 10.11
N GLN A 15 4.08 -4.90 10.00
CA GLN A 15 5.21 -4.42 9.20
C GLN A 15 6.56 -4.88 9.78
N GLN A 16 6.71 -4.89 11.10
CA GLN A 16 7.90 -5.42 11.77
C GLN A 16 8.09 -6.91 11.42
N LEU A 17 7.03 -7.72 11.56
CA LEU A 17 7.07 -9.15 11.24
C LEU A 17 7.39 -9.43 9.77
N LEU A 18 6.90 -8.61 8.84
CA LEU A 18 7.28 -8.71 7.42
C LEU A 18 8.75 -8.37 7.19
N GLY A 19 9.29 -7.40 7.92
CA GLY A 19 10.73 -7.09 7.93
C GLY A 19 11.56 -8.27 8.41
N ASP A 20 11.16 -8.88 9.52
CA ASP A 20 11.83 -10.06 10.12
C ASP A 20 11.77 -11.26 9.15
N LEU A 21 10.63 -11.51 8.53
CA LEU A 21 10.45 -12.57 7.53
C LEU A 21 11.35 -12.38 6.31
N THR A 22 11.45 -11.13 5.84
CA THR A 22 12.35 -10.78 4.73
C THR A 22 13.80 -10.99 5.12
N ALA A 23 14.22 -10.53 6.30
CA ALA A 23 15.57 -10.70 6.80
C ALA A 23 15.93 -12.19 6.99
N GLU A 24 15.01 -12.99 7.53
CA GLU A 24 15.23 -14.43 7.68
C GLU A 24 15.28 -15.15 6.33
N THR A 25 14.46 -14.75 5.38
CA THR A 25 14.49 -15.30 4.01
C THR A 25 15.84 -15.04 3.34
N ASN A 26 16.37 -13.82 3.49
CA ASN A 26 17.68 -13.47 2.93
C ASN A 26 18.83 -14.24 3.62
N ARG A 27 18.79 -14.40 4.95
CA ARG A 27 19.78 -15.20 5.70
C ARG A 27 19.75 -16.67 5.28
N ALA A 28 18.54 -17.24 5.19
CA ALA A 28 18.35 -18.64 4.82
C ALA A 28 18.92 -19.00 3.44
N ALA A 29 18.98 -18.04 2.52
CA ALA A 29 19.56 -18.25 1.18
C ALA A 29 21.07 -18.55 1.21
N HIS A 30 21.76 -18.26 2.30
CA HIS A 30 23.20 -18.48 2.45
C HIS A 30 23.54 -19.74 3.27
N TYR A 31 22.55 -20.41 3.88
CA TYR A 31 22.79 -21.61 4.69
C TYR A 31 22.99 -22.85 3.81
N GLN A 32 24.08 -23.62 4.10
CA GLN A 32 24.38 -24.89 3.47
C GLN A 32 24.09 -26.07 4.40
N ASP A 33 24.20 -25.86 5.72
CA ASP A 33 23.93 -26.89 6.71
C ASP A 33 22.43 -27.23 6.78
N PRO A 34 22.07 -28.54 6.65
CA PRO A 34 20.66 -28.96 6.68
C PRO A 34 19.91 -28.62 7.98
N GLY A 35 20.64 -28.56 9.12
CA GLY A 35 20.08 -28.15 10.41
C GLY A 35 19.69 -26.68 10.41
N LEU A 36 20.58 -25.79 9.92
CA LEU A 36 20.31 -24.36 9.81
C LEU A 36 19.18 -24.07 8.81
N VAL A 37 19.16 -24.78 7.68
CA VAL A 37 18.07 -24.66 6.69
C VAL A 37 16.72 -25.02 7.30
N ARG A 38 16.66 -26.10 8.12
CA ARG A 38 15.45 -26.51 8.83
C ARG A 38 15.02 -25.47 9.85
N GLN A 39 15.96 -24.99 10.68
CA GLN A 39 15.70 -23.96 11.70
C GLN A 39 15.14 -22.68 11.06
N ALA A 40 15.77 -22.18 10.00
CA ALA A 40 15.31 -21.00 9.29
C ALA A 40 13.91 -21.17 8.69
N ARG A 41 13.63 -22.35 8.12
CA ARG A 41 12.29 -22.68 7.62
C ARG A 41 11.23 -22.66 8.72
N ASP A 42 11.52 -23.23 9.88
CA ASP A 42 10.57 -23.31 10.99
C ASP A 42 10.35 -21.90 11.60
N HIS A 43 11.39 -21.08 11.69
CA HIS A 43 11.28 -19.68 12.10
C HIS A 43 10.42 -18.87 11.12
N ARG A 44 10.63 -19.01 9.80
CA ARG A 44 9.80 -18.35 8.78
C ARG A 44 8.32 -18.74 8.91
N ARG A 45 8.01 -20.03 9.11
CA ARG A 45 6.63 -20.48 9.35
C ARG A 45 6.00 -19.85 10.58
N HIS A 46 6.80 -19.65 11.63
CA HIS A 46 6.34 -18.99 12.84
C HIS A 46 6.00 -17.52 12.55
N LEU A 47 6.86 -16.78 11.85
CA LEU A 47 6.62 -15.40 11.44
C LEU A 47 5.39 -15.28 10.54
N GLU A 48 5.20 -16.17 9.58
CA GLU A 48 4.02 -16.23 8.71
C GLU A 48 2.72 -16.41 9.51
N LYS A 49 2.72 -17.28 10.54
CA LYS A 49 1.58 -17.44 11.46
C LYS A 49 1.28 -16.18 12.26
N GLN A 50 2.31 -15.47 12.73
CA GLN A 50 2.13 -14.21 13.46
C GLN A 50 1.57 -13.11 12.54
N ILE A 51 2.03 -13.04 11.29
CA ILE A 51 1.50 -12.10 10.29
C ILE A 51 0.02 -12.39 10.03
N ALA A 52 -0.34 -13.65 9.82
CA ALA A 52 -1.74 -14.05 9.61
C ALA A 52 -2.63 -13.72 10.83
N ALA A 53 -2.12 -13.86 12.06
CA ALA A 53 -2.82 -13.46 13.27
C ALA A 53 -3.03 -11.94 13.34
N CYS A 54 -2.03 -11.14 12.94
CA CYS A 54 -2.20 -9.68 12.81
C CYS A 54 -3.27 -9.34 11.77
N ASP A 55 -3.26 -9.99 10.59
CA ASP A 55 -4.25 -9.78 9.54
C ASP A 55 -5.68 -10.09 10.02
N ALA A 56 -5.86 -11.20 10.72
CA ALA A 56 -7.14 -11.58 11.32
C ALA A 56 -7.63 -10.56 12.36
N THR A 57 -6.71 -10.05 13.19
CA THR A 57 -7.05 -9.03 14.20
C THR A 57 -7.40 -7.69 13.55
N LEU A 58 -6.66 -7.26 12.52
CA LEU A 58 -6.99 -6.05 11.74
C LEU A 58 -8.39 -6.15 11.14
N ALA A 59 -8.72 -7.30 10.53
CA ALA A 59 -10.04 -7.56 9.98
C ALA A 59 -11.13 -7.52 11.06
N ALA A 60 -10.90 -8.10 12.24
CA ALA A 60 -11.84 -8.07 13.36
C ALA A 60 -12.06 -6.66 13.91
N ILE A 61 -11.00 -5.83 14.03
CA ILE A 61 -11.11 -4.43 14.45
C ILE A 61 -11.98 -3.64 13.46
N ILE A 62 -11.73 -3.82 12.15
CA ILE A 62 -12.50 -3.16 11.10
C ILE A 62 -13.97 -3.60 11.13
N ALA A 63 -14.23 -4.91 11.28
CA ALA A 63 -15.59 -5.45 11.31
C ALA A 63 -16.40 -4.97 12.54
N ALA A 64 -15.73 -4.70 13.66
CA ALA A 64 -16.37 -4.26 14.91
C ALA A 64 -16.74 -2.76 14.91
N ASP A 65 -16.20 -1.96 13.99
CA ASP A 65 -16.51 -0.52 13.87
C ASP A 65 -17.26 -0.26 12.56
N ALA A 66 -18.53 0.17 12.66
CA ALA A 66 -19.39 0.37 11.49
C ALA A 66 -18.79 1.37 10.47
N THR A 67 -18.11 2.42 10.95
CA THR A 67 -17.48 3.43 10.09
C THR A 67 -16.28 2.86 9.36
N LEU A 68 -15.41 2.14 10.08
CA LEU A 68 -14.25 1.48 9.47
C LEU A 68 -14.67 0.41 8.48
N LYS A 69 -15.71 -0.37 8.79
CA LYS A 69 -16.26 -1.41 7.92
C LYS A 69 -16.71 -0.84 6.57
N VAL A 70 -17.57 0.19 6.59
CA VAL A 70 -18.04 0.86 5.37
C VAL A 70 -16.87 1.42 4.55
N ARG A 71 -15.91 2.07 5.21
CA ARG A 71 -14.71 2.59 4.54
C ARG A 71 -13.87 1.47 3.93
N ALA A 72 -13.69 0.34 4.61
CA ALA A 72 -12.95 -0.81 4.11
C ALA A 72 -13.62 -1.42 2.88
N GLU A 73 -14.94 -1.64 2.93
CA GLU A 73 -15.74 -2.17 1.82
C GLU A 73 -15.63 -1.28 0.57
N ARG A 74 -15.67 0.04 0.75
CA ARG A 74 -15.49 0.99 -0.36
C ARG A 74 -14.09 0.93 -0.98
N LEU A 75 -13.06 0.75 -0.18
CA LEU A 75 -11.69 0.59 -0.69
C LEU A 75 -11.49 -0.76 -1.38
N ASP A 76 -12.02 -1.84 -0.82
CA ASP A 76 -11.91 -3.20 -1.37
C ASP A 76 -12.65 -3.35 -2.71
N ALA A 77 -13.66 -2.51 -2.97
CA ALA A 77 -14.36 -2.47 -4.27
C ALA A 77 -13.45 -1.98 -5.42
N ILE A 78 -12.32 -1.33 -5.14
CA ILE A 78 -11.40 -0.85 -6.18
C ILE A 78 -10.62 -2.05 -6.75
N PRO A 79 -10.66 -2.31 -8.06
CA PRO A 79 -9.90 -3.40 -8.67
C PRO A 79 -8.41 -3.33 -8.34
N GLY A 80 -7.88 -4.42 -7.77
CA GLY A 80 -6.49 -4.52 -7.34
C GLY A 80 -6.22 -4.08 -5.90
N VAL A 81 -7.20 -3.52 -5.20
CA VAL A 81 -7.13 -3.20 -3.78
C VAL A 81 -7.84 -4.31 -3.01
N GLY A 82 -7.10 -5.15 -2.31
CA GLY A 82 -7.69 -6.19 -1.46
C GLY A 82 -7.74 -5.76 0.01
N ALA A 83 -8.37 -6.59 0.85
CA ALA A 83 -8.61 -6.34 2.27
C ALA A 83 -7.35 -5.91 3.05
N VAL A 84 -6.19 -6.51 2.77
CA VAL A 84 -4.91 -6.14 3.41
C VAL A 84 -4.48 -4.71 3.05
N THR A 85 -4.64 -4.32 1.77
CA THR A 85 -4.32 -2.96 1.33
C THR A 85 -5.29 -1.96 1.94
N ALA A 86 -6.59 -2.26 1.95
CA ALA A 86 -7.62 -1.44 2.57
C ALA A 86 -7.34 -1.24 4.07
N ALA A 87 -7.06 -2.32 4.81
CA ALA A 87 -6.70 -2.26 6.23
C ALA A 87 -5.44 -1.40 6.46
N THR A 88 -4.40 -1.57 5.64
CA THR A 88 -3.18 -0.77 5.72
C THR A 88 -3.45 0.71 5.48
N VAL A 89 -4.26 1.05 4.48
CA VAL A 89 -4.64 2.45 4.19
C VAL A 89 -5.43 3.04 5.35
N LEU A 90 -6.41 2.32 5.90
CA LEU A 90 -7.21 2.81 7.04
C LEU A 90 -6.39 2.96 8.32
N ALA A 91 -5.41 2.08 8.56
CA ALA A 91 -4.53 2.15 9.71
C ALA A 91 -3.54 3.31 9.61
N GLU A 92 -2.89 3.43 8.46
CA GLU A 92 -1.71 4.28 8.26
C GLU A 92 -2.07 5.66 7.67
N LEU A 93 -3.28 5.83 7.12
CA LEU A 93 -3.73 7.06 6.47
C LEU A 93 -5.18 7.40 6.87
N PRO A 94 -5.47 7.53 8.18
CA PRO A 94 -6.84 7.75 8.68
C PRO A 94 -7.45 9.06 8.18
N GLU A 95 -6.62 10.04 7.82
CA GLU A 95 -7.00 11.34 7.29
C GLU A 95 -7.39 11.33 5.80
N LEU A 96 -7.37 10.16 5.14
CA LEU A 96 -7.82 10.05 3.75
C LEU A 96 -9.33 10.29 3.66
N GLY A 97 -9.75 11.06 2.66
CA GLY A 97 -11.12 11.54 2.47
C GLY A 97 -11.22 13.06 2.64
N PRO A 98 -11.01 13.64 3.84
CA PRO A 98 -11.10 15.10 4.05
C PRO A 98 -10.11 15.94 3.25
N HIS A 99 -8.92 15.42 2.98
CA HIS A 99 -7.86 16.17 2.29
C HIS A 99 -8.09 16.30 0.78
N SER A 100 -7.46 17.30 0.18
CA SER A 100 -7.42 17.44 -1.28
C SER A 100 -6.66 16.27 -1.92
N ASP A 101 -6.95 15.96 -3.19
CA ASP A 101 -6.29 14.89 -3.95
C ASP A 101 -4.76 15.10 -4.02
N ALA A 102 -4.32 16.35 -4.06
CA ALA A 102 -2.90 16.72 -4.04
C ALA A 102 -2.26 16.41 -2.68
N ALA A 103 -2.92 16.80 -1.57
CA ALA A 103 -2.45 16.53 -0.21
C ALA A 103 -2.42 15.01 0.07
N ALA A 104 -3.46 14.26 -0.31
CA ALA A 104 -3.49 12.81 -0.20
C ALA A 104 -2.31 12.15 -0.95
N SER A 105 -2.01 12.61 -2.17
CA SER A 105 -0.87 12.12 -2.96
C SER A 105 0.47 12.45 -2.32
N ALA A 106 0.62 13.62 -1.70
CA ALA A 106 1.83 14.04 -1.00
C ALA A 106 2.05 13.24 0.30
N LEU A 107 0.98 12.99 1.09
CA LEU A 107 1.03 12.19 2.31
C LEU A 107 1.51 10.74 2.04
N VAL A 108 1.11 10.16 0.93
CA VAL A 108 1.59 8.84 0.48
C VAL A 108 3.02 8.90 -0.09
N GLY A 109 3.46 10.08 -0.56
CA GLY A 109 4.74 10.25 -1.22
C GLY A 109 4.74 9.76 -2.68
N VAL A 110 3.60 9.94 -3.38
CA VAL A 110 3.47 9.66 -4.83
C VAL A 110 3.24 10.93 -5.65
N ALA A 111 3.26 12.10 -5.01
CA ALA A 111 3.30 13.38 -5.70
C ALA A 111 4.72 13.63 -6.24
N PRO A 112 4.88 14.03 -7.51
CA PRO A 112 6.19 14.37 -8.03
C PRO A 112 6.65 15.71 -7.44
N PHE A 113 7.89 15.74 -6.96
CA PHE A 113 8.56 16.97 -6.54
C PHE A 113 9.35 17.56 -7.70
N ASN A 114 9.25 18.87 -7.88
CA ASN A 114 10.08 19.61 -8.82
C ASN A 114 11.49 19.73 -8.26
N ARG A 115 12.47 19.60 -9.14
CA ARG A 115 13.89 19.89 -8.87
C ARG A 115 14.40 20.92 -9.87
N ASP A 116 13.61 21.96 -10.05
CA ASP A 116 13.93 23.05 -10.96
C ASP A 116 14.85 24.04 -10.23
N SER A 117 15.93 24.47 -10.89
CA SER A 117 16.86 25.50 -10.39
C SER A 117 17.24 26.44 -11.53
N GLY A 118 16.87 27.71 -11.40
CA GLY A 118 17.10 28.73 -12.46
C GLY A 118 16.46 28.31 -13.78
N GLN A 119 17.26 28.19 -14.84
CA GLN A 119 16.79 27.77 -16.17
C GLN A 119 16.80 26.23 -16.37
N HIS A 120 17.27 25.48 -15.37
CA HIS A 120 17.34 24.02 -15.47
C HIS A 120 16.07 23.36 -14.93
N THR A 121 15.35 22.64 -15.81
CA THR A 121 14.22 21.77 -15.42
C THR A 121 14.72 20.37 -15.11
N GLY A 122 14.79 20.02 -13.83
CA GLY A 122 15.27 18.71 -13.37
C GLY A 122 14.23 17.60 -13.52
N GLU A 123 14.71 16.35 -13.48
CA GLU A 123 13.80 15.19 -13.42
C GLU A 123 12.98 15.21 -12.14
N ARG A 124 11.69 14.94 -12.29
CA ARG A 124 10.75 14.87 -11.16
C ARG A 124 10.81 13.51 -10.50
N HIS A 125 11.07 13.50 -9.19
CA HIS A 125 11.12 12.30 -8.37
C HIS A 125 10.04 12.35 -7.29
N ILE A 126 9.58 11.16 -6.87
CA ILE A 126 8.77 11.03 -5.66
C ILE A 126 9.70 11.00 -4.43
N ALA A 127 9.29 11.65 -3.35
CA ALA A 127 10.04 11.66 -2.09
C ALA A 127 9.11 11.73 -0.88
N GLY A 128 9.62 11.34 0.29
CA GLY A 128 8.89 11.43 1.56
C GLY A 128 7.66 10.52 1.65
N GLY A 129 6.68 10.96 2.44
CA GLY A 129 5.42 10.28 2.64
C GLY A 129 5.51 8.94 3.38
N ARG A 130 4.35 8.30 3.58
CA ARG A 130 4.22 7.05 4.34
C ARG A 130 4.66 5.83 3.52
N LYS A 131 5.87 5.36 3.78
CA LYS A 131 6.47 4.22 3.06
C LYS A 131 5.59 2.98 3.08
N VAL A 132 4.96 2.66 4.22
CA VAL A 132 4.08 1.49 4.39
C VAL A 132 2.93 1.53 3.39
N VAL A 133 2.20 2.65 3.34
CA VAL A 133 1.09 2.86 2.40
C VAL A 133 1.58 2.80 0.95
N ARG A 134 2.71 3.44 0.65
CA ARG A 134 3.29 3.43 -0.69
C ARG A 134 3.65 2.01 -1.16
N CYS A 135 4.20 1.16 -0.28
CA CYS A 135 4.48 -0.24 -0.62
C CYS A 135 3.19 -1.04 -0.88
N ALA A 136 2.16 -0.88 -0.04
CA ALA A 136 0.85 -1.52 -0.25
C ALA A 136 0.22 -1.08 -1.58
N LEU A 137 0.25 0.21 -1.88
CA LEU A 137 -0.27 0.76 -3.14
C LEU A 137 0.53 0.34 -4.37
N TYR A 138 1.83 0.08 -4.23
CA TYR A 138 2.62 -0.47 -5.32
C TYR A 138 2.13 -1.87 -5.70
N MET A 139 1.86 -2.73 -4.73
CA MET A 139 1.29 -4.06 -4.96
C MET A 139 -0.12 -3.98 -5.53
N ALA A 140 -0.96 -3.09 -5.00
CA ALA A 140 -2.29 -2.83 -5.55
C ALA A 140 -2.24 -2.34 -7.01
N ALA A 141 -1.32 -1.43 -7.35
CA ALA A 141 -1.15 -0.95 -8.71
C ALA A 141 -0.66 -2.05 -9.67
N LEU A 142 0.24 -2.94 -9.24
CA LEU A 142 0.66 -4.10 -10.02
C LEU A 142 -0.51 -5.04 -10.35
N SER A 143 -1.43 -5.23 -9.40
CA SER A 143 -2.65 -6.00 -9.62
C SER A 143 -3.62 -5.25 -10.53
N ALA A 144 -3.89 -3.97 -10.23
CA ALA A 144 -4.85 -3.15 -10.96
C ALA A 144 -4.50 -3.01 -12.45
N VAL A 145 -3.23 -2.81 -12.82
CA VAL A 145 -2.84 -2.71 -14.23
C VAL A 145 -3.03 -4.01 -15.02
N ARG A 146 -3.28 -5.14 -14.35
CA ARG A 146 -3.59 -6.42 -14.98
C ARG A 146 -5.10 -6.61 -15.17
N TYR A 147 -5.89 -6.22 -14.17
CA TYR A 147 -7.29 -6.59 -14.06
C TYR A 147 -8.27 -5.42 -14.27
N ASP A 148 -7.83 -4.16 -14.11
CA ASP A 148 -8.64 -2.97 -14.39
C ASP A 148 -8.33 -2.42 -15.79
N ALA A 149 -9.34 -2.35 -16.65
CA ALA A 149 -9.17 -1.90 -18.03
C ALA A 149 -8.70 -0.45 -18.15
N ILE A 150 -9.17 0.43 -17.25
CA ILE A 150 -8.86 1.87 -17.25
C ILE A 150 -7.42 2.10 -16.82
N LEU A 151 -6.98 1.48 -15.72
CA LEU A 151 -5.61 1.60 -15.24
C LEU A 151 -4.61 0.91 -16.16
N LYS A 152 -5.00 -0.22 -16.77
CA LYS A 152 -4.20 -0.89 -17.80
C LYS A 152 -3.98 0.02 -19.01
N ALA A 153 -5.03 0.61 -19.55
CA ALA A 153 -4.94 1.53 -20.69
C ALA A 153 -4.06 2.75 -20.35
N PHE A 154 -4.22 3.32 -19.14
CA PHE A 154 -3.40 4.43 -18.69
C PHE A 154 -1.92 4.04 -18.55
N TYR A 155 -1.62 2.89 -17.96
CA TYR A 155 -0.26 2.36 -17.86
C TYR A 155 0.37 2.18 -19.23
N LEU A 156 -0.33 1.51 -20.16
CA LEU A 156 0.16 1.27 -21.53
C LEU A 156 0.39 2.57 -22.29
N LYS A 157 -0.48 3.57 -22.13
CA LYS A 157 -0.29 4.92 -22.71
C LYS A 157 1.02 5.54 -22.23
N LEU A 158 1.33 5.47 -20.94
CA LEU A 158 2.59 6.00 -20.39
C LEU A 158 3.81 5.23 -20.90
N ARG A 159 3.70 3.90 -21.03
CA ARG A 159 4.76 3.05 -21.57
C ARG A 159 5.03 3.37 -23.05
N ALA A 160 3.99 3.56 -23.84
CA ALA A 160 4.09 3.96 -25.25
C ALA A 160 4.73 5.36 -25.40
N ALA A 161 4.50 6.26 -24.43
CA ALA A 161 5.17 7.57 -24.37
C ALA A 161 6.62 7.50 -23.81
N GLY A 162 7.24 6.30 -23.74
CA GLY A 162 8.63 6.12 -23.34
C GLY A 162 8.89 6.17 -21.83
N LYS A 163 7.86 6.27 -20.97
CA LYS A 163 8.07 6.33 -19.51
C LYS A 163 8.56 4.97 -18.97
N PRO A 164 9.58 4.94 -18.09
CA PRO A 164 10.04 3.71 -17.43
C PRO A 164 8.90 2.98 -16.70
N PRO A 165 8.93 1.62 -16.58
CA PRO A 165 7.86 0.84 -15.94
C PRO A 165 7.51 1.31 -14.54
N LYS A 166 8.49 1.58 -13.70
CA LYS A 166 8.29 2.06 -12.32
C LYS A 166 7.63 3.44 -12.28
N VAL A 167 8.00 4.34 -13.20
CA VAL A 167 7.38 5.68 -13.29
C VAL A 167 5.91 5.57 -13.70
N ALA A 168 5.59 4.72 -14.68
CA ALA A 168 4.21 4.47 -15.08
C ALA A 168 3.38 3.84 -13.95
N LEU A 169 3.95 2.90 -13.17
CA LEU A 169 3.29 2.32 -11.99
C LEU A 169 3.05 3.37 -10.90
N VAL A 170 4.00 4.24 -10.61
CA VAL A 170 3.82 5.33 -9.63
C VAL A 170 2.69 6.29 -10.07
N ALA A 171 2.56 6.57 -11.36
CA ALA A 171 1.44 7.34 -11.87
C ALA A 171 0.08 6.61 -11.67
N CYS A 172 0.05 5.27 -11.82
CA CYS A 172 -1.13 4.45 -11.49
C CYS A 172 -1.42 4.48 -9.98
N MET A 173 -0.39 4.36 -9.12
CA MET A 173 -0.55 4.51 -7.66
C MET A 173 -1.18 5.85 -7.29
N ARG A 174 -0.74 6.94 -7.91
CA ARG A 174 -1.34 8.26 -7.66
C ARG A 174 -2.81 8.30 -8.06
N LYS A 175 -3.21 7.68 -9.20
CA LYS A 175 -4.62 7.56 -9.57
C LYS A 175 -5.41 6.75 -8.53
N LEU A 176 -4.86 5.65 -8.03
CA LEU A 176 -5.49 4.87 -6.95
C LEU A 176 -5.69 5.70 -5.68
N VAL A 177 -4.68 6.47 -5.25
CA VAL A 177 -4.81 7.35 -4.07
C VAL A 177 -5.92 8.38 -4.26
N VAL A 178 -5.98 9.03 -5.42
CA VAL A 178 -7.03 10.00 -5.74
C VAL A 178 -8.40 9.35 -5.73
N LEU A 179 -8.52 8.16 -6.31
CA LEU A 179 -9.76 7.39 -6.33
C LEU A 179 -10.22 7.00 -4.93
N MET A 180 -9.33 6.46 -4.10
CA MET A 180 -9.58 6.13 -2.69
C MET A 180 -10.02 7.37 -1.91
N ASN A 181 -9.33 8.51 -2.10
CA ASN A 181 -9.64 9.76 -1.43
C ASN A 181 -11.05 10.26 -1.78
N ARG A 182 -11.43 10.18 -3.05
CA ARG A 182 -12.77 10.59 -3.52
C ARG A 182 -13.86 9.66 -3.03
N LEU A 183 -13.63 8.35 -3.07
CA LEU A 183 -14.56 7.36 -2.51
C LEU A 183 -14.83 7.59 -1.02
N LEU A 184 -13.78 7.87 -0.24
CA LEU A 184 -13.92 8.09 1.19
C LEU A 184 -14.48 9.48 1.54
N ARG A 185 -14.39 10.45 0.62
CA ARG A 185 -14.93 11.81 0.79
C ARG A 185 -16.41 11.89 0.49
N ASN A 186 -16.83 11.26 -0.59
CA ASN A 186 -18.21 11.37 -1.07
C ASN A 186 -18.91 10.01 -1.06
N PRO A 187 -19.88 9.81 -0.15
CA PRO A 187 -20.65 8.57 -0.10
C PRO A 187 -21.38 8.22 -1.40
N GLU A 188 -21.82 9.21 -2.16
CA GLU A 188 -22.54 9.04 -3.42
C GLU A 188 -21.62 8.77 -4.63
N PHE A 189 -20.30 8.85 -4.44
CA PHE A 189 -19.35 8.53 -5.50
C PHE A 189 -19.19 7.02 -5.63
N HIS A 190 -19.48 6.48 -6.80
CA HIS A 190 -19.33 5.05 -7.14
C HIS A 190 -18.27 4.85 -8.22
N LEU A 191 -17.76 3.60 -8.35
CA LEU A 191 -16.78 3.17 -9.35
C LEU A 191 -17.43 2.96 -10.71
#